data_2f9471fac194d175d85e1c9f5dfe9135
#
_entry.id   2f9471fac194d175d85e1c9f5dfe9135
#
_cell.length_a   1.000
_cell.length_b   1.000
_cell.length_c   1.000
_cell.angle_alpha   90.00
_cell.angle_beta   90.00
_cell.angle_gamma   90.00
#
_symmetry.space_group_name_H-M   'P 1'
#
loop_
_entity.id
_entity.type
_entity.pdbx_description
1 polymer ?
#
loop_
_entity_poly.entity_id
_entity_poly.type
_entity_poly.pdbx_seq_one_letter_code
_entity_poly.pdbx_strand_id
1 'polypeptide(L)'
;RGLGDVYKRQMLTQVEKDLPKNVETEMGPIATGLGEIYHYTVRAEKGYEHKYSLTQLRTIQDWIVRKQLSGTPGVTEVSGWGGYVKQYEVAINTDKLNASNLTVSEVFDALEKNNANTGGSYIEENSNQYFIRGIGVVKSLEDVANIAVKTVNGTPIKIGDVAKVQLGHATRFGAVTRNGEGEVVAGIAIMLKGENFQEVIRNVKLRIEQIQKSLP
;
A
#
# COMPACT_ATOMS: atom_id res chain seq x y z
N ARG A 1 -2.10 26.69 4.25
CA ARG A 1 -3.15 25.64 4.36
C ARG A 1 -4.31 26.29 5.08
N GLY A 2 -5.42 26.55 4.38
CA GLY A 2 -6.46 27.42 4.87
C GLY A 2 -7.40 26.73 5.88
N LEU A 3 -8.04 27.56 6.73
CA LEU A 3 -9.11 27.15 7.66
C LEU A 3 -10.18 26.26 6.99
N GLY A 4 -10.40 26.42 5.67
CA GLY A 4 -11.32 25.60 4.89
C GLY A 4 -10.96 24.12 4.80
N ASP A 5 -9.67 23.75 4.76
CA ASP A 5 -9.26 22.33 4.70
C ASP A 5 -9.41 21.65 6.05
N VAL A 6 -9.18 22.38 7.14
CA VAL A 6 -9.43 21.88 8.51
C VAL A 6 -10.93 21.63 8.69
N TYR A 7 -11.77 22.58 8.29
CA TYR A 7 -13.21 22.45 8.37
C TYR A 7 -13.75 21.27 7.54
N LYS A 8 -13.27 21.11 6.28
CA LYS A 8 -13.66 19.98 5.43
C LYS A 8 -13.31 18.63 6.07
N ARG A 9 -12.10 18.50 6.64
CA ARG A 9 -11.70 17.26 7.35
C ARG A 9 -12.58 16.97 8.55
N GLN A 10 -12.89 18.00 9.34
CA GLN A 10 -13.79 17.83 10.48
C GLN A 10 -15.19 17.38 10.06
N MET A 11 -15.73 17.96 8.98
CA MET A 11 -17.03 17.55 8.46
C MET A 11 -17.00 16.13 7.88
N LEU A 12 -15.93 15.74 7.18
CA LEU A 12 -15.77 14.35 6.70
C LEU A 12 -15.77 13.36 7.86
N THR A 13 -15.01 13.61 8.92
CA THR A 13 -14.96 12.74 10.10
C THR A 13 -16.33 12.62 10.80
N GLN A 14 -17.17 13.65 10.72
CA GLN A 14 -18.54 13.57 11.25
C GLN A 14 -19.45 12.72 10.34
N VAL A 15 -19.38 12.93 9.02
CA VAL A 15 -20.19 12.22 8.03
C VAL A 15 -19.81 10.73 7.96
N GLU A 16 -18.54 10.38 8.17
CA GLU A 16 -18.08 8.98 8.21
C GLU A 16 -18.88 8.10 9.18
N LYS A 17 -19.37 8.68 10.27
CA LYS A 17 -20.18 7.95 11.25
C LYS A 17 -21.58 7.59 10.75
N ASP A 18 -22.07 8.34 9.77
CA ASP A 18 -23.40 8.21 9.21
C ASP A 18 -23.39 7.41 7.88
N LEU A 19 -22.17 7.08 7.38
CA LEU A 19 -22.00 6.29 6.17
C LEU A 19 -22.13 4.78 6.43
N PRO A 20 -22.53 3.99 5.43
CA PRO A 20 -22.48 2.53 5.52
C PRO A 20 -21.06 2.04 5.85
N LYS A 21 -20.95 0.95 6.61
CA LYS A 21 -19.67 0.41 7.13
C LYS A 21 -18.58 0.12 6.08
N ASN A 22 -18.95 0.01 4.80
CA ASN A 22 -18.04 -0.33 3.70
C ASN A 22 -17.72 0.88 2.81
N VAL A 23 -18.00 2.10 3.26
CA VAL A 23 -17.72 3.34 2.53
C VAL A 23 -16.64 4.11 3.27
N GLU A 24 -15.49 4.26 2.63
CA GLU A 24 -14.39 5.10 3.11
C GLU A 24 -14.43 6.46 2.41
N THR A 25 -14.18 7.53 3.17
CA THR A 25 -14.09 8.87 2.61
C THR A 25 -12.63 9.27 2.46
N GLU A 26 -12.25 9.73 1.28
CA GLU A 26 -10.92 10.27 1.02
C GLU A 26 -11.00 11.70 0.47
N MET A 27 -10.16 12.57 1.01
CA MET A 27 -10.02 13.93 0.50
C MET A 27 -8.95 13.98 -0.57
N GLY A 28 -9.35 14.22 -1.80
CA GLY A 28 -8.44 14.34 -2.92
C GLY A 28 -7.36 15.42 -2.73
N PRO A 29 -6.24 15.36 -3.47
CA PRO A 29 -5.15 16.31 -3.37
C PRO A 29 -5.59 17.72 -3.79
N ILE A 30 -4.96 18.74 -3.19
CA ILE A 30 -5.17 20.16 -3.57
C ILE A 30 -4.41 20.43 -4.87
N ALA A 31 -4.92 19.89 -5.95
CA ALA A 31 -4.35 19.99 -7.29
C ALA A 31 -5.41 20.37 -8.33
N THR A 32 -4.96 20.66 -9.52
CA THR A 32 -5.80 20.81 -10.72
C THR A 32 -5.27 19.86 -11.79
N GLY A 33 -6.03 19.58 -12.86
CA GLY A 33 -5.55 18.76 -13.98
C GLY A 33 -4.27 19.31 -14.64
N LEU A 34 -4.01 20.61 -14.52
CA LEU A 34 -2.76 21.24 -14.97
C LEU A 34 -1.60 21.05 -13.98
N GLY A 35 -1.83 20.40 -12.84
CA GLY A 35 -0.82 20.13 -11.81
C GLY A 35 0.07 18.92 -12.11
N GLU A 36 -0.17 18.15 -13.14
CA GLU A 36 0.70 17.04 -13.58
C GLU A 36 1.92 17.61 -14.31
N ILE A 37 2.93 18.03 -13.54
CA ILE A 37 4.04 18.82 -14.06
C ILE A 37 5.27 18.02 -14.47
N TYR A 38 5.42 16.79 -13.97
CA TYR A 38 6.62 16.00 -14.27
C TYR A 38 6.31 14.52 -14.35
N HIS A 39 6.57 13.94 -15.53
CA HIS A 39 6.43 12.51 -15.81
C HIS A 39 7.82 11.87 -15.86
N TYR A 40 7.96 10.70 -15.26
CA TYR A 40 9.20 9.94 -15.25
C TYR A 40 8.94 8.44 -15.35
N THR A 41 9.97 7.68 -15.69
CA THR A 41 9.90 6.21 -15.73
C THR A 41 10.92 5.60 -14.79
N VAL A 42 10.53 4.51 -14.12
CA VAL A 42 11.40 3.67 -13.31
C VAL A 42 11.70 2.41 -14.10
N ARG A 43 12.97 2.20 -14.39
CA ARG A 43 13.45 1.06 -15.18
C ARG A 43 14.83 0.62 -14.71
N ALA A 44 15.20 -0.60 -14.98
CA ALA A 44 16.56 -1.07 -14.79
C ALA A 44 17.53 -0.31 -15.70
N GLU A 45 18.78 -0.19 -15.27
CA GLU A 45 19.86 0.32 -16.11
C GLU A 45 20.10 -0.64 -17.29
N LYS A 46 20.60 -0.10 -18.40
CA LYS A 46 20.87 -0.87 -19.61
C LYS A 46 21.84 -2.03 -19.31
N GLY A 47 21.42 -3.25 -19.69
CA GLY A 47 22.14 -4.49 -19.41
C GLY A 47 21.74 -5.19 -18.09
N TYR A 48 20.91 -4.54 -17.27
CA TYR A 48 20.40 -5.11 -16.02
C TYR A 48 18.89 -5.38 -16.04
N GLU A 49 18.24 -5.29 -17.20
CA GLU A 49 16.80 -5.45 -17.37
C GLU A 49 16.30 -6.79 -16.83
N HIS A 50 17.11 -7.83 -16.97
CA HIS A 50 16.78 -9.18 -16.50
C HIS A 50 16.76 -9.33 -14.96
N LYS A 51 17.36 -8.38 -14.23
CA LYS A 51 17.43 -8.44 -12.75
C LYS A 51 16.16 -7.94 -12.06
N TYR A 52 15.37 -7.12 -12.74
CA TYR A 52 14.22 -6.46 -12.12
C TYR A 52 12.94 -6.76 -12.89
N SER A 53 12.01 -7.46 -12.24
CA SER A 53 10.66 -7.63 -12.77
C SER A 53 9.85 -6.33 -12.67
N LEU A 54 8.77 -6.22 -13.46
CA LEU A 54 7.83 -5.09 -13.37
C LEU A 54 7.22 -4.93 -11.97
N THR A 55 7.05 -6.03 -11.22
CA THR A 55 6.60 -6.01 -9.83
C THR A 55 7.64 -5.37 -8.92
N GLN A 56 8.92 -5.67 -9.11
CA GLN A 56 10.00 -5.07 -8.31
C GLN A 56 10.17 -3.59 -8.64
N LEU A 57 10.15 -3.22 -9.91
CA LEU A 57 10.19 -1.81 -10.32
C LEU A 57 9.01 -1.02 -9.78
N ARG A 58 7.80 -1.61 -9.76
CA ARG A 58 6.63 -0.99 -9.16
C ARG A 58 6.78 -0.85 -7.64
N THR A 59 7.35 -1.83 -6.98
CA THR A 59 7.64 -1.76 -5.54
C THR A 59 8.64 -0.63 -5.23
N ILE A 60 9.70 -0.49 -6.03
CA ILE A 60 10.66 0.62 -5.91
C ILE A 60 9.96 1.96 -6.11
N GLN A 61 9.09 2.08 -7.12
CA GLN A 61 8.31 3.28 -7.37
C GLN A 61 7.46 3.66 -6.16
N ASP A 62 6.67 2.74 -5.62
CA ASP A 62 5.68 3.04 -4.60
C ASP A 62 6.31 3.25 -3.20
N TRP A 63 7.37 2.51 -2.87
CA TRP A 63 7.96 2.52 -1.54
C TRP A 63 9.21 3.38 -1.38
N ILE A 64 9.96 3.62 -2.45
CA ILE A 64 11.17 4.44 -2.41
C ILE A 64 10.95 5.76 -3.12
N VAL A 65 10.69 5.73 -4.42
CA VAL A 65 10.63 6.95 -5.25
C VAL A 65 9.47 7.85 -4.83
N ARG A 66 8.25 7.29 -4.76
CA ARG A 66 7.05 8.04 -4.35
C ARG A 66 7.23 8.69 -2.98
N LYS A 67 7.71 7.95 -1.98
CA LYS A 67 7.89 8.48 -0.61
C LYS A 67 8.89 9.62 -0.56
N GLN A 68 9.98 9.51 -1.28
CA GLN A 68 11.01 10.55 -1.30
C GLN A 68 10.58 11.78 -2.10
N LEU A 69 9.88 11.60 -3.21
CA LEU A 69 9.37 12.71 -4.02
C LEU A 69 8.22 13.46 -3.35
N SER A 70 7.34 12.76 -2.62
CA SER A 70 6.24 13.41 -1.87
C SER A 70 6.72 14.41 -0.81
N GLY A 71 7.98 14.32 -0.37
CA GLY A 71 8.62 15.29 0.53
C GLY A 71 9.20 16.53 -0.18
N THR A 72 9.08 16.64 -1.51
CA THR A 72 9.64 17.76 -2.27
C THR A 72 8.74 19.01 -2.14
N PRO A 73 9.30 20.20 -1.84
CA PRO A 73 8.52 21.43 -1.77
C PRO A 73 7.72 21.70 -3.04
N GLY A 74 6.43 22.01 -2.89
CA GLY A 74 5.50 22.26 -3.98
C GLY A 74 4.87 21.02 -4.62
N VAL A 75 5.30 19.81 -4.27
CA VAL A 75 4.64 18.56 -4.67
C VAL A 75 3.53 18.21 -3.68
N THR A 76 2.31 17.97 -4.19
CA THR A 76 1.17 17.55 -3.36
C THR A 76 0.98 16.05 -3.37
N GLU A 77 1.23 15.41 -4.51
CA GLU A 77 1.05 13.98 -4.70
C GLU A 77 2.03 13.43 -5.74
N VAL A 78 2.34 12.16 -5.63
CA VAL A 78 3.08 11.38 -6.64
C VAL A 78 2.30 10.12 -6.94
N SER A 79 1.79 10.00 -8.16
CA SER A 79 1.06 8.83 -8.64
C SER A 79 2.00 7.86 -9.36
N GLY A 80 1.78 6.54 -9.15
CA GLY A 80 2.51 5.48 -9.84
C GLY A 80 1.63 4.75 -10.85
N TRP A 81 2.13 4.51 -12.05
CA TRP A 81 1.41 3.86 -13.16
C TRP A 81 2.22 2.71 -13.74
N GLY A 82 1.54 1.70 -14.29
CA GLY A 82 2.17 0.52 -14.88
C GLY A 82 2.78 -0.43 -13.85
N GLY A 83 3.33 -1.54 -14.33
CA GLY A 83 3.84 -2.61 -13.51
C GLY A 83 2.77 -3.35 -12.70
N TYR A 84 3.20 -4.23 -11.82
CA TYR A 84 2.32 -5.04 -10.98
C TYR A 84 2.47 -4.66 -9.50
N VAL A 85 1.38 -4.27 -8.87
CA VAL A 85 1.36 -3.99 -7.41
C VAL A 85 1.43 -5.31 -6.66
N LYS A 86 2.53 -5.51 -5.93
CA LYS A 86 2.77 -6.71 -5.12
C LYS A 86 1.79 -6.79 -3.97
N GLN A 87 1.20 -7.97 -3.76
CA GLN A 87 0.32 -8.25 -2.64
C GLN A 87 0.48 -9.69 -2.14
N TYR A 88 0.04 -9.95 -0.92
CA TYR A 88 -0.21 -11.30 -0.45
C TYR A 88 -1.51 -11.81 -1.06
N GLU A 89 -1.47 -12.97 -1.63
CA GLU A 89 -2.62 -13.64 -2.25
C GLU A 89 -2.95 -14.91 -1.48
N VAL A 90 -4.21 -15.04 -1.09
CA VAL A 90 -4.76 -16.24 -0.46
C VAL A 90 -5.69 -16.89 -1.48
N ALA A 91 -5.14 -17.82 -2.26
CA ALA A 91 -5.88 -18.56 -3.28
C ALA A 91 -6.64 -19.73 -2.62
N ILE A 92 -7.93 -19.54 -2.38
CA ILE A 92 -8.79 -20.51 -1.70
C ILE A 92 -8.99 -21.75 -2.57
N ASN A 93 -8.83 -22.94 -1.96
CA ASN A 93 -9.22 -24.20 -2.54
C ASN A 93 -10.64 -24.54 -2.08
N THR A 94 -11.60 -24.48 -2.98
CA THR A 94 -13.03 -24.69 -2.70
C THR A 94 -13.35 -26.06 -2.15
N ASP A 95 -12.65 -27.11 -2.63
CA ASP A 95 -12.89 -28.49 -2.18
C ASP A 95 -12.43 -28.69 -0.73
N LYS A 96 -11.25 -28.15 -0.39
CA LYS A 96 -10.73 -28.17 0.98
C LYS A 96 -11.58 -27.33 1.93
N LEU A 97 -12.05 -26.17 1.46
CA LEU A 97 -12.92 -25.28 2.23
C LEU A 97 -14.23 -26.01 2.59
N ASN A 98 -14.88 -26.63 1.58
CA ASN A 98 -16.10 -27.40 1.77
C ASN A 98 -15.89 -28.63 2.68
N ALA A 99 -14.80 -29.38 2.48
CA ALA A 99 -14.46 -30.54 3.32
C ALA A 99 -14.24 -30.12 4.78
N SER A 100 -13.76 -28.90 5.03
CA SER A 100 -13.58 -28.36 6.38
C SER A 100 -14.84 -27.68 6.94
N ASN A 101 -15.94 -27.69 6.20
CA ASN A 101 -17.19 -26.99 6.55
C ASN A 101 -16.96 -25.51 6.92
N LEU A 102 -16.16 -24.82 6.08
CA LEU A 102 -15.84 -23.42 6.20
C LEU A 102 -16.43 -22.62 5.03
N THR A 103 -16.72 -21.37 5.30
CA THR A 103 -17.16 -20.39 4.29
C THR A 103 -16.03 -19.42 3.92
N VAL A 104 -16.11 -18.81 2.75
CA VAL A 104 -15.17 -17.75 2.33
C VAL A 104 -15.19 -16.56 3.31
N SER A 105 -16.39 -16.25 3.85
CA SER A 105 -16.56 -15.17 4.83
C SER A 105 -15.78 -15.45 6.12
N GLU A 106 -15.80 -16.70 6.64
CA GLU A 106 -15.02 -17.07 7.83
C GLU A 106 -13.51 -16.90 7.62
N VAL A 107 -13.01 -17.20 6.41
CA VAL A 107 -11.61 -16.98 6.05
C VAL A 107 -11.28 -15.48 6.00
N PHE A 108 -12.18 -14.69 5.40
CA PHE A 108 -12.02 -13.23 5.32
C PHE A 108 -12.01 -12.60 6.72
N ASP A 109 -12.96 -12.96 7.57
CA ASP A 109 -13.05 -12.47 8.95
C ASP A 109 -11.82 -12.83 9.78
N ALA A 110 -11.26 -14.03 9.54
CA ALA A 110 -10.05 -14.47 10.20
C ALA A 110 -8.83 -13.63 9.76
N LEU A 111 -8.71 -13.33 8.46
CA LEU A 111 -7.65 -12.47 7.95
C LEU A 111 -7.74 -11.04 8.52
N GLU A 112 -8.93 -10.47 8.54
CA GLU A 112 -9.16 -9.11 9.06
C GLU A 112 -8.81 -9.01 10.56
N LYS A 113 -9.29 -9.96 11.37
CA LYS A 113 -9.07 -9.97 12.83
C LYS A 113 -7.61 -10.24 13.23
N ASN A 114 -6.86 -10.97 12.42
CA ASN A 114 -5.48 -11.39 12.73
C ASN A 114 -4.41 -10.50 12.05
N ASN A 115 -4.77 -9.35 11.51
CA ASN A 115 -3.82 -8.41 10.91
C ASN A 115 -3.89 -7.02 11.58
N ALA A 116 -3.96 -7.01 12.91
CA ALA A 116 -4.03 -5.77 13.67
C ALA A 116 -3.13 -5.83 14.90
N ASN A 117 -2.49 -4.69 15.21
CA ASN A 117 -1.81 -4.53 16.49
C ASN A 117 -2.84 -4.16 17.55
N THR A 118 -2.74 -4.79 18.71
CA THR A 118 -3.61 -4.49 19.85
C THR A 118 -2.83 -3.72 20.91
N GLY A 119 -3.35 -2.57 21.33
CA GLY A 119 -2.87 -1.90 22.53
C GLY A 119 -3.32 -2.68 23.76
N GLY A 120 -2.40 -2.94 24.68
CA GLY A 120 -2.69 -3.59 25.94
C GLY A 120 -2.72 -2.60 27.10
N SER A 121 -3.06 -3.08 28.28
CA SER A 121 -2.89 -2.36 29.54
C SER A 121 -1.41 -2.23 29.89
N TYR A 122 -1.10 -1.64 31.00
CA TYR A 122 0.24 -1.62 31.59
C TYR A 122 0.31 -2.49 32.83
N ILE A 123 1.48 -2.99 33.14
CA ILE A 123 1.80 -3.69 34.39
C ILE A 123 2.69 -2.76 35.20
N GLU A 124 2.33 -2.55 36.47
CA GLU A 124 3.20 -1.81 37.42
C GLU A 124 4.02 -2.80 38.23
N GLU A 125 5.33 -2.68 38.13
CA GLU A 125 6.28 -3.46 38.92
C GLU A 125 7.43 -2.58 39.40
N ASN A 126 7.67 -2.55 40.72
CA ASN A 126 8.77 -1.80 41.34
C ASN A 126 8.83 -0.31 40.92
N SER A 127 7.67 0.39 40.92
CA SER A 127 7.52 1.79 40.49
C SER A 127 7.80 2.06 39.01
N ASN A 128 7.94 1.03 38.19
CA ASN A 128 8.02 1.14 36.74
C ASN A 128 6.72 0.66 36.09
N GLN A 129 6.34 1.33 35.01
CA GLN A 129 5.18 0.95 34.18
C GLN A 129 5.66 0.27 32.90
N TYR A 130 5.24 -0.95 32.67
CA TYR A 130 5.52 -1.73 31.46
C TYR A 130 4.28 -1.78 30.58
N PHE A 131 4.36 -1.17 29.40
CA PHE A 131 3.25 -1.20 28.44
C PHE A 131 3.23 -2.53 27.70
N ILE A 132 2.08 -3.21 27.73
CA ILE A 132 1.85 -4.43 26.96
C ILE A 132 1.40 -4.03 25.56
N ARG A 133 2.08 -4.54 24.53
CA ARG A 133 1.70 -4.36 23.14
C ARG A 133 1.58 -5.72 22.46
N GLY A 134 0.38 -6.03 21.97
CA GLY A 134 0.16 -7.17 21.08
C GLY A 134 0.59 -6.80 19.65
N ILE A 135 1.59 -7.53 19.11
CA ILE A 135 2.03 -7.38 17.72
C ILE A 135 1.33 -8.47 16.91
N GLY A 136 0.26 -8.08 16.17
CA GLY A 136 -0.54 -9.00 15.37
C GLY A 136 -0.47 -8.75 13.86
N VAL A 137 0.31 -7.76 13.40
CA VAL A 137 0.46 -7.49 11.96
C VAL A 137 1.32 -8.58 11.31
N VAL A 138 0.78 -9.19 10.26
CA VAL A 138 1.47 -10.20 9.44
C VAL A 138 2.70 -9.60 8.73
N LYS A 139 3.81 -10.34 8.75
CA LYS A 139 5.09 -9.93 8.15
C LYS A 139 5.55 -10.88 7.05
N SER A 140 5.06 -12.12 7.06
CA SER A 140 5.47 -13.18 6.13
C SER A 140 4.28 -13.93 5.56
N LEU A 141 4.52 -14.70 4.48
CA LEU A 141 3.52 -15.64 3.94
C LEU A 141 3.16 -16.71 4.95
N GLU A 142 4.14 -17.11 5.76
CA GLU A 142 3.95 -18.14 6.79
C GLU A 142 3.05 -17.66 7.92
N ASP A 143 3.17 -16.38 8.33
CA ASP A 143 2.26 -15.79 9.31
C ASP A 143 0.82 -15.84 8.82
N VAL A 144 0.58 -15.49 7.55
CA VAL A 144 -0.76 -15.58 6.94
C VAL A 144 -1.25 -17.02 6.90
N ALA A 145 -0.41 -17.97 6.48
CA ALA A 145 -0.78 -19.38 6.40
C ALA A 145 -1.12 -19.99 7.77
N ASN A 146 -0.48 -19.49 8.84
CA ASN A 146 -0.70 -19.96 10.20
C ASN A 146 -1.90 -19.35 10.93
N ILE A 147 -2.59 -18.36 10.34
CA ILE A 147 -3.82 -17.80 10.92
C ILE A 147 -4.86 -18.90 11.06
N ALA A 148 -5.38 -19.10 12.27
CA ALA A 148 -6.47 -20.01 12.55
C ALA A 148 -7.81 -19.41 12.13
N VAL A 149 -8.56 -20.12 11.28
CA VAL A 149 -9.90 -19.73 10.83
C VAL A 149 -10.94 -20.20 11.84
N LYS A 150 -10.85 -21.49 12.24
CA LYS A 150 -11.83 -22.13 13.14
C LYS A 150 -11.16 -23.27 13.90
N THR A 151 -11.65 -23.54 15.10
CA THR A 151 -11.20 -24.70 15.88
C THR A 151 -12.31 -25.75 15.88
N VAL A 152 -11.99 -26.99 15.46
CA VAL A 152 -12.91 -28.12 15.43
C VAL A 152 -12.31 -29.22 16.30
N ASN A 153 -13.05 -29.67 17.30
CA ASN A 153 -12.62 -30.72 18.25
C ASN A 153 -11.23 -30.45 18.88
N GLY A 154 -10.94 -29.19 19.20
CA GLY A 154 -9.64 -28.78 19.77
C GLY A 154 -8.51 -28.60 18.75
N THR A 155 -8.72 -28.91 17.47
CA THR A 155 -7.73 -28.74 16.40
C THR A 155 -8.03 -27.49 15.59
N PRO A 156 -7.10 -26.51 15.50
CA PRO A 156 -7.29 -25.32 14.68
C PRO A 156 -7.13 -25.64 13.19
N ILE A 157 -8.08 -25.22 12.38
CA ILE A 157 -7.99 -25.21 10.93
C ILE A 157 -7.37 -23.89 10.52
N LYS A 158 -6.23 -23.93 9.84
CA LYS A 158 -5.46 -22.75 9.42
C LYS A 158 -5.80 -22.35 7.99
N ILE A 159 -5.47 -21.12 7.61
CA ILE A 159 -5.58 -20.64 6.23
C ILE A 159 -4.79 -21.54 5.28
N GLY A 160 -3.57 -21.96 5.65
CA GLY A 160 -2.73 -22.84 4.84
C GLY A 160 -3.33 -24.22 4.57
N ASP A 161 -4.29 -24.68 5.39
CA ASP A 161 -4.97 -25.96 5.18
C ASP A 161 -6.00 -25.89 4.04
N VAL A 162 -6.65 -24.72 3.87
CA VAL A 162 -7.77 -24.52 2.93
C VAL A 162 -7.43 -23.56 1.76
N ALA A 163 -6.26 -22.93 1.79
CA ALA A 163 -5.82 -22.02 0.77
C ALA A 163 -4.31 -22.13 0.52
N LYS A 164 -3.88 -21.70 -0.67
CA LYS A 164 -2.46 -21.46 -0.99
C LYS A 164 -2.13 -20.00 -0.75
N VAL A 165 -1.21 -19.74 0.17
CA VAL A 165 -0.70 -18.40 0.43
C VAL A 165 0.55 -18.16 -0.42
N GLN A 166 0.53 -17.13 -1.23
CA GLN A 166 1.63 -16.81 -2.14
C GLN A 166 1.77 -15.29 -2.36
N LEU A 167 2.88 -14.88 -2.98
CA LEU A 167 2.99 -13.52 -3.51
C LEU A 167 2.27 -13.47 -4.85
N GLY A 168 1.30 -12.60 -4.94
CA GLY A 168 0.56 -12.30 -6.14
C GLY A 168 0.66 -10.82 -6.50
N HIS A 169 -0.23 -10.38 -7.33
CA HIS A 169 -0.36 -8.98 -7.72
C HIS A 169 -1.82 -8.57 -7.80
N ALA A 170 -2.09 -7.31 -7.49
CA ALA A 170 -3.42 -6.74 -7.67
C ALA A 170 -3.85 -6.82 -9.13
N THR A 171 -5.16 -7.00 -9.36
CA THR A 171 -5.74 -6.87 -10.69
C THR A 171 -5.42 -5.49 -11.25
N ARG A 172 -4.85 -5.44 -12.44
CA ARG A 172 -4.53 -4.17 -13.07
C ARG A 172 -5.48 -3.88 -14.23
N PHE A 173 -5.77 -2.60 -14.39
CA PHE A 173 -6.71 -2.12 -15.41
C PHE A 173 -6.01 -1.44 -16.59
N GLY A 174 -4.66 -1.39 -16.57
CA GLY A 174 -3.89 -0.75 -17.63
C GLY A 174 -2.40 -1.06 -17.55
N ALA A 175 -1.69 -0.63 -18.56
CA ALA A 175 -0.23 -0.73 -18.69
C ALA A 175 0.32 0.58 -19.25
N VAL A 176 1.59 0.87 -18.96
CA VAL A 176 2.32 1.98 -19.55
C VAL A 176 3.43 1.44 -20.41
N THR A 177 3.49 1.89 -21.67
CA THR A 177 4.55 1.52 -22.60
C THR A 177 5.40 2.75 -22.94
N ARG A 178 6.63 2.51 -23.39
CA ARG A 178 7.54 3.58 -23.79
C ARG A 178 8.24 3.23 -25.08
N ASN A 179 8.22 4.15 -26.04
CA ASN A 179 8.99 4.10 -27.30
C ASN A 179 8.86 2.78 -28.10
N GLY A 180 7.83 1.96 -27.86
CA GLY A 180 7.75 0.63 -28.46
C GLY A 180 8.69 -0.42 -27.85
N GLU A 181 9.41 -0.09 -26.78
CA GLU A 181 10.40 -0.97 -26.14
C GLU A 181 9.77 -1.92 -25.09
N GLY A 182 8.44 -1.87 -24.95
CA GLY A 182 7.69 -2.71 -24.00
C GLY A 182 7.10 -1.94 -22.83
N GLU A 183 6.69 -2.68 -21.80
CA GLU A 183 6.04 -2.12 -20.62
C GLU A 183 7.07 -1.53 -19.64
N VAL A 184 6.72 -0.39 -19.05
CA VAL A 184 7.51 0.31 -18.05
C VAL A 184 6.65 0.68 -16.84
N VAL A 185 7.32 0.99 -15.73
CA VAL A 185 6.70 1.66 -14.59
C VAL A 185 6.91 3.16 -14.73
N ALA A 186 5.85 3.93 -14.57
CA ALA A 186 5.90 5.39 -14.66
C ALA A 186 5.44 6.03 -13.36
N GLY A 187 5.85 7.25 -13.14
CA GLY A 187 5.37 8.11 -12.07
C GLY A 187 5.06 9.51 -12.58
N ILE A 188 4.10 10.14 -11.93
CA ILE A 188 3.66 11.50 -12.21
C ILE A 188 3.76 12.31 -10.92
N ALA A 189 4.52 13.40 -10.92
CA ALA A 189 4.53 14.35 -9.83
C ALA A 189 3.49 15.44 -10.06
N ILE A 190 2.62 15.64 -9.08
CA ILE A 190 1.51 16.57 -9.12
C ILE A 190 1.83 17.75 -8.22
N MET A 191 1.75 18.96 -8.77
CA MET A 191 2.05 20.21 -8.10
C MET A 191 0.87 20.67 -7.23
N LEU A 192 1.19 21.24 -6.08
CA LEU A 192 0.23 21.95 -5.24
C LEU A 192 -0.30 23.19 -5.96
N LYS A 193 -1.61 23.39 -5.94
CA LYS A 193 -2.27 24.54 -6.55
C LYS A 193 -1.72 25.85 -5.99
N GLY A 194 -1.29 26.74 -6.89
CA GLY A 194 -0.77 28.07 -6.55
C GLY A 194 0.75 28.17 -6.46
N GLU A 195 1.47 27.07 -6.57
CA GLU A 195 2.93 27.05 -6.62
C GLU A 195 3.49 27.45 -7.99
N ASN A 196 4.78 27.80 -8.03
CA ASN A 196 5.47 28.08 -9.28
C ASN A 196 5.95 26.77 -9.92
N PHE A 197 5.37 26.40 -11.07
CA PHE A 197 5.67 25.14 -11.76
C PHE A 197 7.15 24.99 -12.14
N GLN A 198 7.84 26.06 -12.53
CA GLN A 198 9.27 25.98 -12.90
C GLN A 198 10.14 25.65 -11.70
N GLU A 199 9.82 26.25 -10.56
CA GLU A 199 10.53 25.99 -9.30
C GLU A 199 10.28 24.56 -8.82
N VAL A 200 9.03 24.10 -8.85
CA VAL A 200 8.68 22.75 -8.44
C VAL A 200 9.32 21.70 -9.34
N ILE A 201 9.34 21.90 -10.66
CA ILE A 201 10.04 21.02 -11.62
C ILE A 201 11.54 20.94 -11.29
N ARG A 202 12.18 22.10 -11.01
CA ARG A 202 13.59 22.13 -10.62
C ARG A 202 13.84 21.32 -9.35
N ASN A 203 13.00 21.51 -8.33
CA ASN A 203 13.10 20.76 -7.07
C ASN A 203 12.90 19.26 -7.27
N VAL A 204 11.93 18.86 -8.09
CA VAL A 204 11.68 17.45 -8.45
C VAL A 204 12.90 16.85 -9.15
N LYS A 205 13.51 17.55 -10.13
CA LYS A 205 14.71 17.06 -10.83
C LYS A 205 15.88 16.85 -9.88
N LEU A 206 16.19 17.83 -9.03
CA LEU A 206 17.24 17.71 -8.01
C LEU A 206 16.96 16.54 -7.05
N ARG A 207 15.71 16.36 -6.67
CA ARG A 207 15.33 15.25 -5.80
C ARG A 207 15.49 13.90 -6.49
N ILE A 208 15.14 13.78 -7.77
CA ILE A 208 15.33 12.57 -8.56
C ILE A 208 16.83 12.20 -8.65
N GLU A 209 17.71 13.16 -8.89
CA GLU A 209 19.16 12.94 -8.88
C GLU A 209 19.68 12.39 -7.55
N GLN A 210 19.12 12.84 -6.44
CA GLN A 210 19.44 12.32 -5.10
C GLN A 210 18.92 10.88 -4.93
N ILE A 211 17.68 10.64 -5.36
CA ILE A 211 17.02 9.32 -5.29
C ILE A 211 17.81 8.30 -6.09
N GLN A 212 18.22 8.63 -7.32
CA GLN A 212 18.99 7.74 -8.19
C GLN A 212 20.26 7.19 -7.53
N LYS A 213 20.91 7.98 -6.66
CA LYS A 213 22.11 7.54 -5.93
C LYS A 213 21.80 6.53 -4.80
N SER A 214 20.56 6.44 -4.38
CA SER A 214 20.08 5.56 -3.29
C SER A 214 19.29 4.35 -3.78
N LEU A 215 19.04 4.24 -5.09
CA LEU A 215 18.37 3.08 -5.67
C LEU A 215 19.30 1.86 -5.68
N PRO A 216 18.71 0.64 -5.53
CA PRO A 216 19.46 -0.61 -5.53
C PRO A 216 20.07 -0.93 -6.90
#